data_e2cf111b189e80c6e0a249550159edb1
#
_entry.id   e2cf111b189e80c6e0a249550159edb1
#
_cell.length_a   1.000
_cell.length_b   1.000
_cell.length_c   1.000
_cell.angle_alpha   90.00
_cell.angle_beta   90.00
_cell.angle_gamma   90.00
#
_symmetry.space_group_name_H-M   'P 1'
#
loop_
_entity.id
_entity.type
_entity.pdbx_description
1 polymer ?
#
loop_
_entity_poly.entity_id
_entity_poly.type
_entity_poly.pdbx_seq_one_letter_code
_entity_poly.pdbx_strand_id
1 'polypeptide(L)' 'MGNDFIVMIHCLTYLAIHHDNRYSSKDLAFNACSNPAIVRKLMSQAVKKGWVSTTAGKQGGYQWQGNPKEVRLG' A
#
# COMPACT_ATOMS: atom_id res chain seq x y z
N MET A 1 11.22 10.65 -10.20
CA MET A 1 10.41 11.62 -9.91
C MET A 1 8.98 11.24 -9.91
N GLY A 2 8.13 11.29 -10.72
CA GLY A 2 6.73 10.98 -10.60
C GLY A 2 6.39 9.53 -10.40
N ASN A 3 7.33 8.63 -10.64
CA ASN A 3 7.01 7.21 -10.58
C ASN A 3 6.64 6.72 -9.19
N ASP A 4 7.29 7.25 -8.16
CA ASP A 4 6.99 6.82 -6.80
C ASP A 4 5.56 7.16 -6.43
N PHE A 5 5.12 8.35 -6.82
CA PHE A 5 3.77 8.79 -6.53
C PHE A 5 2.75 7.89 -7.24
N ILE A 6 3.02 7.58 -8.50
CA ILE A 6 2.14 6.70 -9.28
C ILE A 6 2.09 5.32 -8.67
N VAL A 7 3.24 4.78 -8.27
CA VAL A 7 3.31 3.47 -7.64
C VAL A 7 2.51 3.47 -6.34
N MET A 8 2.64 4.52 -5.54
CA MET A 8 1.91 4.62 -4.29
C MET A 8 0.41 4.62 -4.52
N ILE A 9 -0.06 5.42 -5.46
CA ILE A 9 -1.49 5.49 -5.77
C ILE A 9 -1.98 4.13 -6.26
N HIS A 10 -1.19 3.48 -7.10
CA HIS A 10 -1.57 2.18 -7.62
C HIS A 10 -1.71 1.16 -6.48
N CYS A 11 -0.75 1.14 -5.57
CA CYS A 11 -0.78 0.21 -4.45
C CYS A 11 -1.95 0.51 -3.52
N LEU A 12 -2.19 1.78 -3.21
CA LEU A 12 -3.30 2.16 -2.33
C LEU A 12 -4.63 1.81 -2.97
N THR A 13 -4.78 2.05 -4.25
CA THR A 13 -6.01 1.72 -4.96
C THR A 13 -6.25 0.22 -4.93
N TYR A 14 -5.20 -0.55 -5.19
CA TYR A 14 -5.31 -1.99 -5.18
C TYR A 14 -5.72 -2.50 -3.80
N LEU A 15 -5.09 -1.97 -2.75
CA LEU A 15 -5.41 -2.37 -1.39
C LEU A 15 -6.82 -1.94 -1.00
N ALA A 16 -7.25 -0.78 -1.46
CA ALA A 16 -8.60 -0.30 -1.15
C ALA A 16 -9.67 -1.16 -1.82
N ILE A 17 -9.42 -1.58 -3.05
CA ILE A 17 -10.36 -2.45 -3.75
C ILE A 17 -10.42 -3.81 -3.08
N HIS A 18 -9.29 -4.30 -2.60
CA HIS A 18 -9.20 -5.60 -1.94
C HIS A 18 -8.98 -5.43 -0.44
N HIS A 19 -9.79 -4.58 0.17
CA HIS A 19 -9.56 -4.18 1.57
C HIS A 19 -9.65 -5.32 2.57
N ASP A 20 -10.25 -6.44 2.20
CA ASP A 20 -10.34 -7.59 3.08
C ASP A 20 -9.09 -8.47 3.05
N ASN A 21 -8.17 -8.18 2.16
CA ASN A 21 -7.00 -9.01 1.96
C ASN A 21 -5.73 -8.26 2.32
N ARG A 22 -4.69 -9.03 2.61
CA ARG A 22 -3.36 -8.48 2.84
C ARG A 22 -2.45 -8.88 1.70
N TYR A 23 -1.56 -7.99 1.38
CA TYR A 23 -0.61 -8.24 0.29
C TYR A 23 0.78 -7.85 0.74
N SER A 24 1.76 -8.67 0.38
CA SER A 24 3.15 -8.38 0.72
C SER A 24 3.69 -7.30 -0.21
N SER A 25 4.87 -6.78 0.13
CA SER A 25 5.51 -5.82 -0.74
C SER A 25 5.83 -6.42 -2.11
N LYS A 26 6.11 -7.73 -2.15
CA LYS A 26 6.36 -8.40 -3.42
C LYS A 26 5.10 -8.42 -4.29
N ASP A 27 3.97 -8.72 -3.66
CA ASP A 27 2.71 -8.75 -4.40
C ASP A 27 2.38 -7.38 -4.97
N LEU A 28 2.52 -6.36 -4.14
CA LEU A 28 2.23 -5.01 -4.58
C LEU A 28 3.21 -4.55 -5.66
N ALA A 29 4.47 -4.90 -5.50
CA ALA A 29 5.47 -4.53 -6.50
C ALA A 29 5.19 -5.19 -7.84
N PHE A 30 4.78 -6.44 -7.81
CA PHE A 30 4.44 -7.16 -9.03
C PHE A 30 3.26 -6.49 -9.73
N ASN A 31 2.24 -6.14 -8.97
CA ASN A 31 1.05 -5.50 -9.54
C ASN A 31 1.33 -4.10 -10.07
N ALA A 32 2.24 -3.39 -9.44
CA ALA A 32 2.56 -2.03 -9.83
C ALA A 32 3.75 -1.96 -10.78
N CYS A 33 4.27 -3.11 -11.21
CA CYS A 33 5.45 -3.18 -12.06
C CYS A 33 6.60 -2.40 -11.43
N SER A 34 6.78 -2.58 -10.14
CA SER A 34 7.78 -1.84 -9.39
C SER A 34 8.63 -2.81 -8.58
N ASN A 35 9.41 -2.28 -7.71
CA ASN A 35 10.41 -3.00 -6.95
C ASN A 35 9.96 -3.10 -5.50
N PRO A 36 10.11 -4.25 -4.84
CA PRO A 36 9.63 -4.39 -3.46
C PRO A 36 10.26 -3.39 -2.50
N ALA A 37 11.49 -2.98 -2.72
CA ALA A 37 12.14 -2.01 -1.84
C ALA A 37 11.43 -0.66 -1.91
N ILE A 38 11.06 -0.24 -3.11
CA ILE A 38 10.33 1.01 -3.30
C ILE A 38 8.95 0.90 -2.66
N VAL A 39 8.28 -0.23 -2.87
CA VAL A 39 6.96 -0.44 -2.30
C VAL A 39 7.02 -0.39 -0.78
N ARG A 40 8.01 -1.02 -0.17
CA ARG A 40 8.14 -0.99 1.28
C ARG A 40 8.32 0.44 1.79
N LYS A 41 9.12 1.22 1.08
CA LYS A 41 9.34 2.61 1.45
C LYS A 41 8.02 3.39 1.40
N LEU A 42 7.28 3.22 0.32
CA LEU A 42 6.02 3.94 0.13
C LEU A 42 4.95 3.47 1.12
N MET A 43 4.88 2.17 1.35
CA MET A 43 3.91 1.64 2.29
C MET A 43 4.22 2.06 3.73
N SER A 44 5.50 2.22 4.05
CA SER A 44 5.88 2.74 5.35
C SER A 44 5.30 4.13 5.57
N GLN A 45 5.31 4.95 4.54
CA GLN A 45 4.70 6.28 4.62
C GLN A 45 3.20 6.19 4.75
N ALA A 46 2.58 5.27 4.03
CA ALA A 46 1.14 5.08 4.11
C ALA A 46 0.71 4.60 5.49
N VAL A 47 1.51 3.75 6.12
CA VAL A 47 1.25 3.30 7.47
C VAL A 47 1.30 4.48 8.44
N LYS A 48 2.26 5.36 8.27
CA LYS A 48 2.37 6.53 9.14
C LYS A 48 1.16 7.44 9.01
N LYS A 49 0.58 7.49 7.84
CA LYS A 49 -0.60 8.32 7.60
C LYS A 49 -1.90 7.64 8.03
N GLY A 50 -1.82 6.38 8.43
CA GLY A 50 -2.99 5.65 8.87
C GLY A 50 -3.83 5.09 7.74
N TRP A 51 -3.33 5.11 6.52
CA TRP A 51 -4.07 4.58 5.37
C TRP A 51 -3.99 3.08 5.27
N VAL A 52 -2.90 2.51 5.74
CA VAL A 52 -2.58 1.10 5.58
C VAL A 52 -2.06 0.59 6.90
N SER A 53 -2.39 -0.65 7.24
CA SER A 53 -1.81 -1.31 8.40
C SER A 53 -0.83 -2.36 7.91
N THR A 54 0.14 -2.68 8.76
CA THR A 54 1.11 -3.71 8.44
C THR A 54 1.17 -4.69 9.59
N THR A 55 1.40 -5.96 9.25
CA THR A 55 1.52 -7.02 10.24
C THR A 55 2.89 -7.63 10.12
N ALA A 56 3.58 -7.75 11.22
CA ALA A 56 4.87 -8.42 11.23
C ALA A 56 4.67 -9.93 11.28
N GLY A 57 5.67 -10.66 10.83
CA GLY A 57 5.64 -12.11 10.89
C GLY A 57 5.64 -12.76 9.53
N LYS A 58 5.48 -14.08 9.54
CA LYS A 58 5.59 -14.87 8.33
C LYS A 58 4.54 -14.51 7.30
N GLN A 59 3.38 -14.11 7.75
CA GLN A 59 2.31 -13.73 6.86
C GLN A 59 2.07 -12.24 6.90
N GLY A 60 3.13 -11.51 7.19
CA GLY A 60 3.07 -10.07 7.22
C GLY A 60 2.72 -9.52 5.86
N GLY A 61 2.11 -8.35 5.87
CA GLY A 61 1.73 -7.71 4.64
C GLY A 61 1.02 -6.43 4.96
N TYR A 62 0.48 -5.82 3.93
CA TYR A 62 -0.21 -4.55 4.04
C TYR A 62 -1.68 -4.75 3.75
N GLN A 63 -2.50 -4.09 4.52
CA GLN A 63 -3.94 -4.15 4.33
C GLN A 63 -4.50 -2.74 4.41
N TRP A 64 -5.50 -2.47 3.60
CA TRP A 64 -6.15 -1.17 3.61
C TRP A 64 -6.79 -0.96 4.98
N GLN A 65 -6.46 0.15 5.59
CA GLN A 65 -6.95 0.47 6.91
C GLN A 65 -7.86 1.69 6.89
N GLY A 66 -7.69 2.52 5.88
CA GLY A 66 -8.45 3.75 5.78
C GLY A 66 -9.89 3.51 5.43
N ASN A 67 -10.73 4.42 5.84
CA ASN A 67 -12.13 4.41 5.47
C ASN A 67 -12.25 5.20 4.16
N PRO A 68 -12.85 4.62 3.12
CA PRO A 68 -12.97 5.36 1.86
C PRO A 68 -13.59 6.73 2.01
N LYS A 69 -14.45 6.89 2.99
CA LYS A 69 -15.07 8.18 3.22
C LYS A 69 -14.11 9.19 3.82
N GLU A 70 -13.06 8.72 4.46
CA GLU A 70 -12.10 9.59 5.12
C GLU A 70 -10.89 9.88 4.28
N VAL A 71 -10.74 9.18 3.18
CA VAL A 71 -9.63 9.44 2.29
C VAL A 71 -9.96 10.68 1.50
N ARG A 72 -9.41 11.77 1.91
CA ARG A 72 -9.61 13.02 1.22
C ARG A 72 -8.34 13.37 0.49
N LEU A 73 -8.49 13.58 -0.77
CA LEU A 73 -7.38 13.98 -1.61
C LEU A 73 -7.35 15.48 -1.71
N GLY A 74 -7.50 16.09 -0.68
CA GLY A 74 -7.51 17.52 -0.75
C GLY A 74 -6.51 18.11 0.20
#